data_e9f394f54736d90b5850d3415d5c7977
#
_entry.id   e9f394f54736d90b5850d3415d5c7977
#
_cell.length_a   1.000
_cell.length_b   1.000
_cell.length_c   1.000
_cell.angle_alpha   90.00
_cell.angle_beta   90.00
_cell.angle_gamma   90.00
#
_symmetry.space_group_name_H-M   'P 1'
#
loop_
_entity.id
_entity.type
_entity.pdbx_description
1 polymer ?
#
loop_
_entity_poly.entity_id
_entity_poly.type
_entity_poly.pdbx_seq_one_letter_code
_entity_poly.pdbx_strand_id
1 'polypeptide(L)'
;MRIAKLISLLVLAAFLSVYVCAQTGTSSLRGTVTDPKGAVIAGATVTLSNPDKGFSRTSKSDSQGNYQFVDVPPATYTLTVEAPGFATLKQSYLTLLVNTPVRLDVPMQVAGGQVTVEVAGTAPLVNTTDASLGNAVGERQIKELPLEGRNVPDLLSLQAGVTYTGNRPDINQNLDTRSGAVNGAHSDQSNITLDGVDVNDQVNGYAFDSVLPVTLDSVQEFRVTTTNYNADQGRSSGAQVALVTKSGTNNFHGSLYEYLRNTATSANDYFVKKSELETGQPNVPPKLNRNIFGASLGGPILKNRIFFFTNYEGYRQREESSVLRIVPSDTLRDGIIMYQCNDPSQ
;
A
#
# COMPACT_ATOMS: atom_id res chain seq x y z
N MET A 1 -11.51 -16.63 39.85
CA MET A 1 -10.82 -17.75 39.17
C MET A 1 -10.82 -17.67 37.63
N ARG A 2 -11.89 -17.30 36.94
CA ARG A 2 -11.93 -17.20 35.46
C ARG A 2 -11.08 -16.06 34.90
N ILE A 3 -11.08 -14.89 35.54
CA ILE A 3 -10.31 -13.71 35.09
C ILE A 3 -8.79 -13.97 35.21
N ALA A 4 -8.34 -14.57 36.30
CA ALA A 4 -6.93 -14.91 36.51
C ALA A 4 -6.42 -15.91 35.47
N LYS A 5 -7.25 -16.89 35.07
CA LYS A 5 -6.93 -17.84 33.99
C LYS A 5 -6.85 -17.13 32.62
N LEU A 6 -7.74 -16.18 32.37
CA LEU A 6 -7.70 -15.37 31.14
C LEU A 6 -6.44 -14.50 31.06
N ILE A 7 -6.07 -13.84 32.17
CA ILE A 7 -4.83 -13.04 32.25
C ILE A 7 -3.60 -13.94 32.07
N SER A 8 -3.58 -15.12 32.72
CA SER A 8 -2.48 -16.07 32.57
C SER A 8 -2.35 -16.60 31.13
N LEU A 9 -3.48 -16.86 30.47
CA LEU A 9 -3.49 -17.28 29.06
C LEU A 9 -3.00 -16.17 28.13
N LEU A 10 -3.37 -14.92 28.40
CA LEU A 10 -2.94 -13.75 27.63
C LEU A 10 -1.45 -13.47 27.82
N VAL A 11 -0.93 -13.63 29.03
CA VAL A 11 0.51 -13.51 29.31
C VAL A 11 1.29 -14.66 28.64
N LEU A 12 0.78 -15.89 28.69
CA LEU A 12 1.40 -17.02 28.02
C LEU A 12 1.42 -16.86 26.49
N ALA A 13 0.33 -16.35 25.91
CA ALA A 13 0.26 -16.02 24.48
C ALA A 13 1.24 -14.91 24.09
N ALA A 14 1.42 -13.91 24.94
CA ALA A 14 2.40 -12.84 24.74
C ALA A 14 3.87 -13.36 24.79
N PHE A 15 4.16 -14.34 25.63
CA PHE A 15 5.49 -14.97 25.68
C PHE A 15 5.76 -15.91 24.50
N LEU A 16 4.74 -16.54 23.92
CA LEU A 16 4.88 -17.38 22.72
C LEU A 16 5.12 -16.58 21.44
N SER A 17 4.74 -15.31 21.39
CA SER A 17 4.93 -14.44 20.22
C SER A 17 6.36 -13.93 20.01
N VAL A 18 7.30 -14.20 20.92
CA VAL A 18 8.70 -13.71 20.86
C VAL A 18 9.51 -14.31 19.71
N TYR A 19 9.05 -15.39 19.10
CA TYR A 19 9.76 -16.08 17.99
C TYR A 19 9.08 -15.92 16.62
N VAL A 20 8.05 -15.12 16.51
CA VAL A 20 7.45 -14.83 15.20
C VAL A 20 8.32 -13.75 14.54
N CYS A 21 9.30 -14.17 13.74
CA CYS A 21 9.88 -13.29 12.74
C CYS A 21 8.77 -12.95 11.75
N ALA A 22 8.09 -11.84 11.96
CA ALA A 22 7.16 -11.30 10.99
C ALA A 22 7.95 -11.05 9.70
N GLN A 23 7.55 -11.71 8.63
CA GLN A 23 8.05 -11.42 7.28
C GLN A 23 7.46 -10.07 6.86
N THR A 24 8.03 -8.99 7.39
CA THR A 24 7.66 -7.64 6.95
C THR A 24 8.25 -7.42 5.57
N GLY A 25 7.50 -6.76 4.70
CA GLY A 25 8.05 -6.30 3.43
C GLY A 25 9.28 -5.43 3.71
N THR A 26 10.45 -5.87 3.29
CA THR A 26 11.73 -5.20 3.58
C THR A 26 12.37 -4.68 2.30
N SER A 27 13.39 -3.89 2.46
CA SER A 27 14.29 -3.41 1.41
C SER A 27 15.71 -3.88 1.68
N SER A 28 16.61 -3.61 0.76
CA SER A 28 18.04 -3.79 0.95
C SER A 28 18.81 -2.59 0.41
N LEU A 29 19.96 -2.31 1.02
CA LEU A 29 20.89 -1.29 0.57
C LEU A 29 22.28 -1.92 0.38
N ARG A 30 22.87 -1.72 -0.77
CA ARG A 30 24.24 -2.14 -1.08
C ARG A 30 24.97 -1.06 -1.84
N GLY A 31 26.28 -1.12 -1.85
CA GLY A 31 27.11 -0.20 -2.61
C GLY A 31 28.57 -0.44 -2.40
N THR A 32 29.40 0.40 -3.01
CA THR A 32 30.86 0.33 -2.91
C THR A 32 31.40 1.64 -2.36
N VAL A 33 32.32 1.56 -1.42
CA VAL A 33 33.04 2.73 -0.87
C VAL A 33 34.35 2.90 -1.65
N THR A 34 34.52 4.10 -2.25
CA THR A 34 35.68 4.42 -3.07
C THR A 34 36.36 5.71 -2.64
N ASP A 35 37.61 5.87 -3.00
CA ASP A 35 38.35 7.13 -2.90
C ASP A 35 38.02 8.06 -4.09
N PRO A 36 38.52 9.31 -4.13
CA PRO A 36 38.27 10.24 -5.24
C PRO A 36 38.88 9.81 -6.58
N LYS A 37 39.78 8.83 -6.58
CA LYS A 37 40.38 8.27 -7.80
C LYS A 37 39.68 6.98 -8.26
N GLY A 38 38.66 6.54 -7.53
CA GLY A 38 37.90 5.31 -7.82
C GLY A 38 38.52 4.04 -7.23
N ALA A 39 39.61 4.13 -6.40
CA ALA A 39 40.12 2.97 -5.70
C ALA A 39 39.20 2.58 -4.53
N VAL A 40 39.00 1.27 -4.32
CA VAL A 40 38.11 0.76 -3.28
C VAL A 40 38.70 0.94 -1.87
N ILE A 41 37.86 1.26 -0.90
CA ILE A 41 38.22 1.42 0.50
C ILE A 41 37.70 0.23 1.29
N ALA A 42 38.59 -0.65 1.72
CA ALA A 42 38.28 -1.78 2.58
C ALA A 42 38.23 -1.35 4.06
N GLY A 43 37.35 -1.98 4.84
CA GLY A 43 37.23 -1.76 6.29
C GLY A 43 36.58 -0.43 6.68
N ALA A 44 36.00 0.32 5.74
CA ALA A 44 35.19 1.49 6.06
C ALA A 44 33.99 1.09 6.90
N THR A 45 33.69 1.86 7.93
CA THR A 45 32.52 1.66 8.79
C THR A 45 31.34 2.40 8.17
N VAL A 46 30.30 1.65 7.77
CA VAL A 46 29.06 2.18 7.19
C VAL A 46 27.95 2.01 8.20
N THR A 47 27.31 3.08 8.63
CA THR A 47 26.21 3.07 9.60
C THR A 47 24.94 3.60 8.96
N LEU A 48 23.88 2.78 8.97
CA LEU A 48 22.55 3.15 8.53
C LEU A 48 21.66 3.39 9.76
N SER A 49 21.13 4.60 9.91
CA SER A 49 20.39 5.00 11.10
C SER A 49 19.08 5.74 10.79
N ASN A 50 18.09 5.50 11.65
CA ASN A 50 16.86 6.27 11.74
C ASN A 50 16.55 6.50 13.23
N PRO A 51 16.90 7.67 13.77
CA PRO A 51 16.69 7.96 15.20
C PRO A 51 15.22 7.97 15.61
N ASP A 52 14.31 8.36 14.73
CA ASP A 52 12.88 8.40 15.02
C ASP A 52 12.29 7.01 15.28
N LYS A 53 12.85 5.99 14.62
CA LYS A 53 12.47 4.58 14.80
C LYS A 53 13.43 3.80 15.70
N GLY A 54 14.41 4.47 16.33
CA GLY A 54 15.43 3.82 17.15
C GLY A 54 16.28 2.78 16.37
N PHE A 55 16.35 2.93 15.05
CA PHE A 55 17.05 2.00 14.17
C PHE A 55 18.50 2.44 13.96
N SER A 56 19.44 1.54 14.17
CA SER A 56 20.84 1.73 13.83
C SER A 56 21.49 0.38 13.55
N ARG A 57 22.06 0.23 12.35
CA ARG A 57 22.85 -0.93 11.95
C ARG A 57 24.16 -0.49 11.35
N THR A 58 25.23 -1.25 11.61
CA THR A 58 26.56 -0.97 11.10
C THR A 58 27.06 -2.17 10.29
N SER A 59 27.64 -1.89 9.13
CA SER A 59 28.34 -2.83 8.26
C SER A 59 29.76 -2.34 7.99
N LYS A 60 30.70 -3.24 7.71
CA LYS A 60 32.05 -2.86 7.25
C LYS A 60 32.19 -3.21 5.78
N SER A 61 32.86 -2.35 5.03
CA SER A 61 33.22 -2.66 3.65
C SER A 61 34.20 -3.82 3.57
N ASP A 62 33.99 -4.72 2.61
CA ASP A 62 34.86 -5.87 2.37
C ASP A 62 36.16 -5.48 1.65
N SER A 63 36.99 -6.47 1.26
CA SER A 63 38.23 -6.25 0.52
C SER A 63 38.06 -5.61 -0.87
N GLN A 64 36.82 -5.65 -1.41
CA GLN A 64 36.43 -5.00 -2.67
C GLN A 64 35.71 -3.68 -2.43
N GLY A 65 35.68 -3.20 -1.19
CA GLY A 65 34.95 -1.97 -0.81
C GLY A 65 33.43 -2.10 -0.72
N ASN A 66 32.84 -3.28 -0.90
CA ASN A 66 31.40 -3.45 -0.90
C ASN A 66 30.85 -3.48 0.52
N TYR A 67 29.69 -2.87 0.70
CA TYR A 67 28.89 -2.94 1.91
C TYR A 67 27.45 -3.35 1.60
N GLN A 68 26.78 -3.95 2.58
CA GLN A 68 25.40 -4.39 2.42
C GLN A 68 24.63 -4.33 3.72
N PHE A 69 23.37 -3.92 3.61
CA PHE A 69 22.32 -4.06 4.61
C PHE A 69 21.14 -4.83 4.00
N VAL A 70 20.76 -5.93 4.61
CA VAL A 70 19.61 -6.76 4.24
C VAL A 70 18.49 -6.56 5.26
N ASP A 71 17.24 -6.87 4.87
CA ASP A 71 16.07 -6.82 5.75
C ASP A 71 15.94 -5.46 6.46
N VAL A 72 16.00 -4.38 5.68
CA VAL A 72 15.82 -3.02 6.17
C VAL A 72 14.37 -2.63 6.02
N PRO A 73 13.67 -2.25 7.10
CA PRO A 73 12.29 -1.76 7.00
C PRO A 73 12.18 -0.52 6.10
N PRO A 74 11.10 -0.35 5.34
CA PRO A 74 10.91 0.86 4.54
C PRO A 74 10.83 2.10 5.43
N ALA A 75 11.69 3.06 5.17
CA ALA A 75 11.74 4.35 5.86
C ALA A 75 12.78 5.28 5.22
N THR A 76 12.87 6.49 5.73
CA THR A 76 13.95 7.43 5.40
C THR A 76 15.08 7.30 6.41
N TYR A 77 16.29 7.13 5.93
CA TYR A 77 17.49 6.86 6.73
C TYR A 77 18.55 7.94 6.53
N THR A 78 19.50 7.94 7.43
CA THR A 78 20.79 8.62 7.28
C THR A 78 21.88 7.56 7.18
N LEU A 79 22.68 7.62 6.12
CA LEU A 79 23.87 6.80 5.92
C LEU A 79 25.09 7.61 6.34
N THR A 80 25.87 7.08 7.26
CA THR A 80 27.16 7.66 7.68
C THR A 80 28.28 6.71 7.33
N VAL A 81 29.33 7.19 6.66
CA VAL A 81 30.48 6.40 6.26
C VAL A 81 31.74 7.02 6.84
N GLU A 82 32.52 6.19 7.52
CA GLU A 82 33.79 6.58 8.19
C GLU A 82 34.90 5.63 7.78
N ALA A 83 36.05 6.19 7.41
CA ALA A 83 37.26 5.43 7.12
C ALA A 83 38.51 6.21 7.57
N PRO A 84 39.57 5.53 8.07
CA PRO A 84 40.78 6.19 8.47
C PRO A 84 41.43 6.98 7.31
N GLY A 85 41.76 8.25 7.54
CA GLY A 85 42.36 9.14 6.53
C GLY A 85 41.36 9.80 5.58
N PHE A 86 40.07 9.55 5.75
CA PHE A 86 39.01 10.16 4.94
C PHE A 86 38.06 11.03 5.79
N ALA A 87 37.43 12.01 5.16
CA ALA A 87 36.41 12.80 5.80
C ALA A 87 35.15 11.97 6.03
N THR A 88 34.49 12.12 7.17
CA THR A 88 33.19 11.46 7.41
C THR A 88 32.17 11.95 6.40
N LEU A 89 31.54 11.02 5.67
CA LEU A 89 30.46 11.32 4.75
C LEU A 89 29.12 11.02 5.42
N LYS A 90 28.19 11.96 5.35
CA LYS A 90 26.82 11.81 5.86
C LYS A 90 25.82 12.09 4.74
N GLN A 91 25.08 11.07 4.34
CA GLN A 91 24.00 11.14 3.37
C GLN A 91 22.67 11.11 4.12
N SER A 92 21.98 12.25 4.16
CA SER A 92 20.66 12.37 4.79
C SER A 92 19.55 12.11 3.77
N TYR A 93 18.33 11.80 4.28
CA TYR A 93 17.11 11.60 3.48
C TYR A 93 17.18 10.44 2.47
N LEU A 94 17.89 9.38 2.79
CA LEU A 94 17.92 8.16 2.00
C LEU A 94 16.63 7.37 2.24
N THR A 95 15.69 7.45 1.30
CA THR A 95 14.41 6.73 1.39
C THR A 95 14.56 5.33 0.80
N LEU A 96 14.33 4.30 1.60
CA LEU A 96 14.26 2.91 1.18
C LEU A 96 12.81 2.49 1.10
N LEU A 97 12.39 2.02 -0.07
CA LEU A 97 11.03 1.60 -0.37
C LEU A 97 10.90 0.08 -0.28
N VAL A 98 9.70 -0.41 0.03
CA VAL A 98 9.42 -1.85 0.15
C VAL A 98 9.78 -2.60 -1.14
N ASN A 99 10.37 -3.78 -1.01
CA ASN A 99 10.74 -4.66 -2.12
C ASN A 99 11.55 -3.93 -3.23
N THR A 100 12.32 -2.89 -2.85
CA THR A 100 13.15 -2.13 -3.78
C THR A 100 14.61 -2.20 -3.32
N PRO A 101 15.40 -3.11 -3.88
CA PRO A 101 16.84 -3.12 -3.64
C PRO A 101 17.46 -1.83 -4.15
N VAL A 102 18.26 -1.19 -3.32
CA VAL A 102 18.92 0.07 -3.64
C VAL A 102 20.42 -0.12 -3.72
N ARG A 103 21.04 0.46 -4.74
CA ARG A 103 22.51 0.59 -4.84
C ARG A 103 22.91 2.04 -4.64
N LEU A 104 23.81 2.29 -3.69
CA LEU A 104 24.38 3.60 -3.43
C LEU A 104 25.91 3.47 -3.28
N ASP A 105 26.64 3.89 -4.30
CA ASP A 105 28.10 3.94 -4.25
C ASP A 105 28.54 5.25 -3.59
N VAL A 106 29.52 5.18 -2.70
CA VAL A 106 29.94 6.28 -1.82
C VAL A 106 31.37 6.68 -2.13
N PRO A 107 31.60 7.79 -2.86
CA PRO A 107 32.91 8.35 -3.03
C PRO A 107 33.32 9.19 -1.80
N MET A 108 34.32 8.76 -1.05
CA MET A 108 34.83 9.47 0.11
C MET A 108 35.91 10.49 -0.28
N GLN A 109 35.97 11.60 0.43
CA GLN A 109 37.01 12.61 0.26
C GLN A 109 38.15 12.42 1.28
N VAL A 110 39.38 12.69 0.88
CA VAL A 110 40.54 12.65 1.79
C VAL A 110 40.37 13.72 2.87
N ALA A 111 40.65 13.37 4.11
CA ALA A 111 40.51 14.28 5.23
C ALA A 111 41.51 15.46 5.10
N GLY A 112 41.00 16.66 4.88
CA GLY A 112 41.75 17.93 4.96
C GLY A 112 41.55 18.64 6.30
N GLY A 113 41.27 17.90 7.39
CA GLY A 113 40.81 18.35 8.69
C GLY A 113 39.54 17.55 9.10
N GLN A 114 38.97 17.80 10.28
CA GLN A 114 37.66 17.23 10.65
C GLN A 114 36.57 17.93 9.84
N VAL A 115 36.32 17.45 8.61
CA VAL A 115 35.23 17.96 7.76
C VAL A 115 34.23 16.84 7.57
N THR A 116 33.02 17.08 7.98
CA THR A 116 31.84 16.25 7.61
C THR A 116 31.29 16.77 6.30
N VAL A 117 31.29 15.93 5.29
CA VAL A 117 30.64 16.25 4.00
C VAL A 117 29.16 15.82 4.10
N GLU A 118 28.28 16.78 4.23
CA GLU A 118 26.83 16.51 4.19
C GLU A 118 26.35 16.58 2.75
N VAL A 119 25.89 15.45 2.23
CA VAL A 119 25.26 15.36 0.92
C VAL A 119 23.75 15.43 1.13
N ALA A 120 23.19 16.63 0.98
CA ALA A 120 21.76 16.83 0.94
C ALA A 120 21.30 16.72 -0.52
N GLY A 121 20.91 15.52 -0.92
CA GLY A 121 20.38 15.29 -2.26
C GLY A 121 19.49 14.05 -2.26
N THR A 122 18.23 14.24 -2.61
CA THR A 122 17.40 13.15 -3.12
C THR A 122 17.89 12.80 -4.52
N ALA A 123 19.03 12.08 -4.62
CA ALA A 123 19.31 11.39 -5.86
C ALA A 123 18.13 10.43 -6.09
N PRO A 124 17.45 10.49 -7.25
CA PRO A 124 16.46 9.49 -7.57
C PRO A 124 17.14 8.13 -7.49
N LEU A 125 16.71 7.29 -6.55
CA LEU A 125 17.25 5.95 -6.39
C LEU A 125 16.74 5.15 -7.59
N VAL A 126 17.54 5.14 -8.65
CA VAL A 126 17.26 4.31 -9.83
C VAL A 126 17.53 2.86 -9.44
N ASN A 127 16.53 2.02 -9.58
CA ASN A 127 16.75 0.58 -9.42
C ASN A 127 17.64 0.08 -10.56
N THR A 128 18.91 -0.16 -10.25
CA THR A 128 19.90 -0.74 -11.18
C THR A 128 20.25 -2.17 -10.81
N THR A 129 19.55 -2.75 -9.85
CA THR A 129 19.92 -4.01 -9.21
C THR A 129 19.10 -5.19 -9.67
N ASP A 130 17.87 -4.95 -10.12
CA ASP A 130 16.98 -5.96 -10.68
C ASP A 130 16.22 -5.40 -11.88
N ALA A 131 15.53 -6.27 -12.59
CA ALA A 131 14.72 -5.92 -13.77
C ALA A 131 13.24 -5.69 -13.43
N SER A 132 12.88 -5.57 -12.15
CA SER A 132 11.49 -5.42 -11.75
C SER A 132 10.92 -4.07 -12.23
N LEU A 133 9.77 -4.12 -12.88
CA LEU A 133 9.04 -2.93 -13.28
C LEU A 133 7.84 -2.76 -12.35
N GLY A 134 7.77 -1.61 -11.74
CA GLY A 134 6.71 -1.29 -10.81
C GLY A 134 6.83 0.13 -10.29
N ASN A 135 5.85 0.51 -9.49
CA ASN A 135 5.81 1.83 -8.88
C ASN A 135 5.52 1.71 -7.37
N ALA A 136 6.11 2.58 -6.60
CA ALA A 136 5.82 2.72 -5.19
C ALA A 136 5.10 4.05 -4.95
N VAL A 137 4.03 4.00 -4.20
CA VAL A 137 3.21 5.16 -3.83
C VAL A 137 3.37 5.37 -2.33
N GLY A 138 3.97 6.49 -1.96
CA GLY A 138 4.20 6.81 -0.55
C GLY A 138 2.96 7.39 0.14
N GLU A 139 3.02 7.48 1.47
CA GLU A 139 1.93 7.95 2.34
C GLU A 139 1.27 9.25 1.85
N ARG A 140 2.06 10.23 1.46
CA ARG A 140 1.54 11.51 0.99
C ARG A 140 0.66 11.36 -0.24
N GLN A 141 1.12 10.61 -1.24
CA GLN A 141 0.36 10.37 -2.46
C GLN A 141 -0.91 9.57 -2.18
N ILE A 142 -0.83 8.55 -1.31
CA ILE A 142 -1.99 7.75 -0.91
C ILE A 142 -3.10 8.63 -0.30
N LYS A 143 -2.73 9.61 0.52
CA LYS A 143 -3.68 10.52 1.18
C LYS A 143 -4.23 11.61 0.28
N GLU A 144 -3.40 12.14 -0.64
CA GLU A 144 -3.74 13.29 -1.48
C GLU A 144 -4.48 12.88 -2.76
N LEU A 145 -4.36 11.63 -3.19
CA LEU A 145 -5.09 11.14 -4.37
C LEU A 145 -6.60 10.99 -4.07
N PRO A 146 -7.47 11.49 -4.96
CA PRO A 146 -8.91 11.43 -4.75
C PRO A 146 -9.42 9.99 -5.00
N LEU A 147 -9.63 9.24 -3.93
CA LEU A 147 -10.22 7.91 -3.96
C LEU A 147 -11.66 7.97 -3.44
N GLU A 148 -12.64 7.68 -4.29
CA GLU A 148 -14.05 7.73 -3.91
C GLU A 148 -14.40 6.74 -2.80
N GLY A 149 -13.92 5.51 -2.91
CA GLY A 149 -14.15 4.44 -1.95
C GLY A 149 -13.19 4.43 -0.77
N ARG A 150 -12.13 5.26 -0.81
CA ARG A 150 -11.00 5.21 0.14
C ARG A 150 -10.37 3.81 0.23
N ASN A 151 -10.47 3.04 -0.84
CA ASN A 151 -9.89 1.72 -0.95
C ASN A 151 -8.51 1.83 -1.60
N VAL A 152 -7.46 1.36 -0.90
CA VAL A 152 -6.07 1.45 -1.40
C VAL A 152 -5.88 0.71 -2.73
N PRO A 153 -6.45 -0.47 -2.96
CA PRO A 153 -6.40 -1.15 -4.24
C PRO A 153 -6.88 -0.34 -5.45
N ASP A 154 -7.76 0.64 -5.27
CA ASP A 154 -8.19 1.51 -6.37
C ASP A 154 -7.04 2.30 -7.01
N LEU A 155 -5.95 2.51 -6.27
CA LEU A 155 -4.72 3.11 -6.79
C LEU A 155 -4.03 2.25 -7.87
N LEU A 156 -4.37 0.97 -7.95
CA LEU A 156 -3.86 0.09 -9.01
C LEU A 156 -4.30 0.52 -10.39
N SER A 157 -5.48 1.14 -10.51
CA SER A 157 -5.97 1.69 -11.78
C SER A 157 -5.06 2.76 -12.38
N LEU A 158 -4.20 3.37 -11.57
CA LEU A 158 -3.24 4.40 -11.98
C LEU A 158 -1.91 3.80 -12.48
N GLN A 159 -1.73 2.48 -12.37
CA GLN A 159 -0.49 1.82 -12.77
C GLN A 159 -0.51 1.43 -14.24
N ALA A 160 0.63 1.61 -14.91
CA ALA A 160 0.78 1.17 -16.28
C ALA A 160 0.63 -0.36 -16.39
N GLY A 161 -0.11 -0.83 -17.37
CA GLY A 161 -0.38 -2.26 -17.60
C GLY A 161 -1.49 -2.84 -16.73
N VAL A 162 -2.13 -2.05 -15.88
CA VAL A 162 -3.26 -2.47 -15.03
C VAL A 162 -4.57 -1.98 -15.62
N THR A 163 -5.49 -2.91 -15.85
CA THR A 163 -6.88 -2.61 -16.18
C THR A 163 -7.75 -2.96 -14.97
N TYR A 164 -8.19 -1.96 -14.24
CA TYR A 164 -9.01 -2.15 -13.06
C TYR A 164 -10.24 -1.24 -13.14
N THR A 165 -11.40 -1.85 -13.20
CA THR A 165 -12.69 -1.14 -13.30
C THR A 165 -13.38 -0.95 -11.96
N GLY A 166 -12.76 -1.41 -10.89
CA GLY A 166 -13.33 -1.42 -9.54
C GLY A 166 -14.40 -2.51 -9.36
N ASN A 167 -14.84 -2.69 -8.13
CA ASN A 167 -15.92 -3.60 -7.79
C ASN A 167 -17.26 -2.96 -8.16
N ARG A 168 -17.64 -3.03 -9.43
CA ARG A 168 -18.93 -2.52 -9.93
C ARG A 168 -19.97 -3.62 -9.89
N PRO A 169 -21.17 -3.36 -9.37
CA PRO A 169 -22.24 -4.36 -9.26
C PRO A 169 -22.81 -4.79 -10.62
N ASP A 170 -22.55 -4.01 -11.68
CA ASP A 170 -22.99 -4.28 -13.06
C ASP A 170 -21.98 -5.11 -13.86
N ILE A 171 -20.80 -5.38 -13.31
CA ILE A 171 -19.78 -6.20 -13.94
C ILE A 171 -19.79 -7.58 -13.31
N ASN A 172 -19.94 -8.61 -14.14
CA ASN A 172 -19.71 -9.98 -13.69
C ASN A 172 -18.20 -10.18 -13.54
N GLN A 173 -17.71 -10.03 -12.33
CA GLN A 173 -16.30 -10.09 -11.98
C GLN A 173 -15.64 -11.43 -12.38
N ASN A 174 -16.41 -12.50 -12.44
CA ASN A 174 -15.90 -13.82 -12.84
C ASN A 174 -15.70 -13.99 -14.35
N LEU A 175 -16.36 -13.15 -15.15
CA LEU A 175 -16.33 -13.25 -16.61
C LEU A 175 -15.63 -12.05 -17.28
N ASP A 176 -15.47 -10.94 -16.57
CA ASP A 176 -14.86 -9.73 -17.13
C ASP A 176 -13.39 -9.64 -16.75
N THR A 177 -12.53 -9.98 -17.70
CA THR A 177 -11.06 -9.88 -17.54
C THR A 177 -10.57 -8.45 -17.28
N ARG A 178 -11.41 -7.43 -17.45
CA ARG A 178 -11.07 -6.03 -17.15
C ARG A 178 -11.16 -5.69 -15.68
N SER A 179 -11.70 -6.57 -14.84
CA SER A 179 -11.83 -6.35 -13.39
C SER A 179 -10.52 -6.58 -12.63
N GLY A 180 -9.39 -6.14 -13.18
CA GLY A 180 -8.09 -6.21 -12.51
C GLY A 180 -7.04 -7.02 -13.24
N ALA A 181 -7.11 -7.07 -14.58
CA ALA A 181 -6.06 -7.67 -15.39
C ALA A 181 -4.77 -6.84 -15.33
N VAL A 182 -3.66 -7.52 -15.18
CA VAL A 182 -2.33 -6.91 -15.20
C VAL A 182 -1.52 -7.54 -16.33
N ASN A 183 -1.13 -6.73 -17.31
CA ASN A 183 -0.41 -7.16 -18.51
C ASN A 183 -1.07 -8.36 -19.24
N GLY A 184 -2.40 -8.43 -19.20
CA GLY A 184 -3.18 -9.51 -19.79
C GLY A 184 -3.37 -10.75 -18.93
N ALA A 185 -2.81 -10.80 -17.72
CA ALA A 185 -3.08 -11.86 -16.77
C ALA A 185 -4.52 -11.76 -16.21
N HIS A 186 -5.08 -12.89 -15.78
CA HIS A 186 -6.40 -12.91 -15.15
C HIS A 186 -6.42 -12.17 -13.81
N SER A 187 -7.59 -11.70 -13.41
CA SER A 187 -7.80 -10.90 -12.21
C SER A 187 -7.38 -11.61 -10.92
N ASP A 188 -7.60 -12.92 -10.84
CA ASP A 188 -7.26 -13.79 -9.71
C ASP A 188 -5.76 -14.14 -9.63
N GLN A 189 -4.97 -13.73 -10.63
CA GLN A 189 -3.54 -14.05 -10.73
C GLN A 189 -2.63 -12.97 -10.14
N SER A 190 -3.16 -12.00 -9.43
CA SER A 190 -2.39 -11.01 -8.68
C SER A 190 -2.21 -11.44 -7.22
N ASN A 191 -1.11 -11.04 -6.61
CA ASN A 191 -0.83 -11.33 -5.22
C ASN A 191 -0.79 -10.05 -4.39
N ILE A 192 -1.52 -10.03 -3.27
CA ILE A 192 -1.53 -8.91 -2.32
C ILE A 192 -0.94 -9.37 -1.01
N THR A 193 0.04 -8.63 -0.52
CA THR A 193 0.62 -8.85 0.80
C THR A 193 0.44 -7.61 1.68
N LEU A 194 0.12 -7.84 2.95
CA LEU A 194 0.10 -6.83 4.00
C LEU A 194 1.21 -7.14 4.98
N ASP A 195 2.17 -6.24 5.11
CA ASP A 195 3.38 -6.43 5.93
C ASP A 195 4.10 -7.77 5.64
N GLY A 196 4.09 -8.21 4.37
CA GLY A 196 4.70 -9.46 3.91
C GLY A 196 3.81 -10.69 4.05
N VAL A 197 2.65 -10.59 4.66
CA VAL A 197 1.69 -11.70 4.78
C VAL A 197 0.70 -11.67 3.61
N ASP A 198 0.47 -12.82 2.98
CA ASP A 198 -0.53 -12.98 1.93
C ASP A 198 -1.95 -12.75 2.49
N VAL A 199 -2.67 -11.83 1.91
CA VAL A 199 -4.03 -11.43 2.32
C VAL A 199 -5.05 -11.52 1.18
N ASN A 200 -4.76 -12.26 0.12
CA ASN A 200 -5.69 -12.44 -0.99
C ASN A 200 -6.99 -13.12 -0.55
N ASP A 201 -8.11 -12.66 -1.06
CA ASP A 201 -9.37 -13.39 -0.98
C ASP A 201 -9.37 -14.52 -2.02
N GLN A 202 -9.07 -15.73 -1.56
CA GLN A 202 -9.02 -16.93 -2.42
C GLN A 202 -10.39 -17.56 -2.65
N VAL A 203 -11.39 -17.17 -1.88
CA VAL A 203 -12.74 -17.72 -1.99
C VAL A 203 -13.50 -17.08 -3.14
N ASN A 204 -13.45 -15.78 -3.22
CA ASN A 204 -14.16 -15.02 -4.26
C ASN A 204 -13.32 -14.85 -5.53
N GLY A 205 -11.99 -14.92 -5.44
CA GLY A 205 -11.09 -14.80 -6.59
C GLY A 205 -11.13 -13.43 -7.29
N TYR A 206 -11.61 -12.40 -6.59
CA TYR A 206 -11.67 -11.05 -7.15
C TYR A 206 -10.29 -10.41 -7.19
N ALA A 207 -10.05 -9.64 -8.23
CA ALA A 207 -8.82 -8.92 -8.36
C ALA A 207 -8.65 -7.91 -7.23
N PHE A 208 -7.46 -7.93 -6.63
CA PHE A 208 -7.07 -6.94 -5.63
C PHE A 208 -8.00 -6.87 -4.42
N ASP A 209 -8.80 -7.90 -4.21
CA ASP A 209 -9.61 -8.01 -3.01
C ASP A 209 -8.81 -8.68 -1.89
N SER A 210 -8.92 -8.13 -0.70
CA SER A 210 -8.18 -8.58 0.46
C SER A 210 -9.14 -9.01 1.55
N VAL A 211 -8.87 -10.14 2.18
CA VAL A 211 -9.63 -10.61 3.36
C VAL A 211 -9.49 -9.64 4.55
N LEU A 212 -8.49 -8.77 4.53
CA LEU A 212 -8.27 -7.72 5.52
C LEU A 212 -8.42 -6.35 4.86
N PRO A 213 -9.51 -5.63 5.08
CA PRO A 213 -9.65 -4.27 4.58
C PRO A 213 -8.60 -3.37 5.24
N VAL A 214 -7.85 -2.65 4.42
CA VAL A 214 -6.79 -1.74 4.87
C VAL A 214 -7.23 -0.31 4.64
N THR A 215 -7.25 0.48 5.71
CA THR A 215 -7.63 1.89 5.63
C THR A 215 -6.48 2.74 5.10
N LEU A 216 -6.79 3.79 4.35
CA LEU A 216 -5.78 4.70 3.78
C LEU A 216 -4.85 5.30 4.85
N ASP A 217 -5.41 5.63 6.01
CA ASP A 217 -4.65 6.25 7.10
C ASP A 217 -3.75 5.28 7.85
N SER A 218 -3.92 3.96 7.67
CA SER A 218 -3.03 2.93 8.24
C SER A 218 -1.85 2.58 7.34
N VAL A 219 -1.89 2.92 6.04
CA VAL A 219 -0.84 2.56 5.08
C VAL A 219 0.28 3.59 5.10
N GLN A 220 1.51 3.11 5.19
CA GLN A 220 2.72 3.89 5.03
C GLN A 220 3.16 3.94 3.58
N GLU A 221 3.11 2.81 2.92
CA GLU A 221 3.61 2.63 1.56
C GLU A 221 2.83 1.51 0.85
N PHE A 222 2.65 1.68 -0.44
CA PHE A 222 2.01 0.77 -1.33
C PHE A 222 2.89 0.61 -2.58
N ARG A 223 3.31 -0.61 -2.90
CA ARG A 223 4.12 -0.90 -4.07
C ARG A 223 3.41 -1.91 -4.96
N VAL A 224 3.46 -1.65 -6.25
CA VAL A 224 3.01 -2.57 -7.30
C VAL A 224 4.19 -2.93 -8.17
N THR A 225 4.44 -4.21 -8.35
CA THR A 225 5.36 -4.73 -9.36
C THR A 225 4.55 -5.50 -10.40
N THR A 226 4.63 -5.07 -11.65
CA THR A 226 3.79 -5.61 -12.74
C THR A 226 4.51 -6.63 -13.60
N THR A 227 5.85 -6.62 -13.61
CA THR A 227 6.66 -7.59 -14.37
C THR A 227 8.00 -7.84 -13.70
N ASN A 228 8.64 -8.95 -14.05
CA ASN A 228 10.00 -9.31 -13.63
C ASN A 228 10.17 -9.28 -12.12
N TYR A 229 9.28 -9.95 -11.39
CA TYR A 229 9.39 -10.05 -9.93
C TYR A 229 10.67 -10.76 -9.52
N ASN A 230 11.16 -10.44 -8.33
CA ASN A 230 12.27 -11.14 -7.72
C ASN A 230 11.87 -12.59 -7.33
N ALA A 231 12.84 -13.47 -7.17
CA ALA A 231 12.61 -14.88 -6.86
C ALA A 231 11.95 -15.13 -5.49
N ASP A 232 11.97 -14.16 -4.59
CA ASP A 232 11.27 -14.14 -3.30
C ASP A 232 9.78 -13.79 -3.43
N GLN A 233 9.38 -13.27 -4.58
CA GLN A 233 8.00 -12.90 -4.91
C GLN A 233 7.41 -13.96 -5.82
N GLY A 234 6.62 -14.86 -5.25
CA GLY A 234 6.02 -15.97 -5.98
C GLY A 234 4.51 -15.87 -6.13
N ARG A 235 3.92 -16.96 -6.64
CA ARG A 235 2.49 -17.28 -6.62
C ARG A 235 1.58 -16.43 -7.50
N SER A 236 2.10 -15.58 -8.36
CA SER A 236 1.29 -14.73 -9.21
C SER A 236 1.93 -14.58 -10.58
N SER A 237 1.13 -14.56 -11.63
CA SER A 237 1.53 -14.17 -12.99
C SER A 237 1.05 -12.75 -13.34
N GLY A 238 0.22 -12.16 -12.50
CA GLY A 238 -0.28 -10.78 -12.62
C GLY A 238 0.62 -9.78 -11.88
N ALA A 239 0.08 -9.01 -10.95
CA ALA A 239 0.86 -8.08 -10.14
C ALA A 239 1.27 -8.67 -8.79
N GLN A 240 2.38 -8.17 -8.28
CA GLN A 240 2.74 -8.29 -6.87
C GLN A 240 2.46 -6.94 -6.19
N VAL A 241 1.53 -6.94 -5.27
CA VAL A 241 1.10 -5.76 -4.53
C VAL A 241 1.55 -5.90 -3.08
N ALA A 242 2.40 -4.99 -2.64
CA ALA A 242 2.88 -4.96 -1.25
C ALA A 242 2.33 -3.72 -0.54
N LEU A 243 1.57 -3.94 0.51
CA LEU A 243 1.08 -2.92 1.43
C LEU A 243 1.92 -2.96 2.70
N VAL A 244 2.39 -1.81 3.15
CA VAL A 244 3.13 -1.67 4.41
C VAL A 244 2.36 -0.75 5.33
N THR A 245 2.09 -1.22 6.55
CA THR A 245 1.39 -0.41 7.53
C THR A 245 2.33 0.56 8.24
N LYS A 246 1.76 1.63 8.79
CA LYS A 246 2.50 2.58 9.61
C LYS A 246 2.96 1.94 10.90
N SER A 247 4.10 2.38 11.37
CA SER A 247 4.64 2.02 12.68
C SER A 247 4.71 3.25 13.59
N GLY A 248 4.73 3.03 14.90
CA GLY A 248 5.06 4.08 15.85
C GLY A 248 6.51 4.55 15.74
N THR A 249 6.76 5.72 16.28
CA THR A 249 8.10 6.35 16.33
C THR A 249 8.39 6.83 17.76
N ASN A 250 9.57 7.44 17.97
CA ASN A 250 9.93 8.06 19.26
C ASN A 250 9.08 9.29 19.62
N ASN A 251 8.33 9.83 18.66
CA ASN A 251 7.42 10.95 18.85
C ASN A 251 5.97 10.48 18.70
N PHE A 252 5.07 11.00 19.53
CA PHE A 252 3.65 10.75 19.34
C PHE A 252 3.16 11.47 18.08
N HIS A 253 2.43 10.75 17.26
CA HIS A 253 1.82 11.27 16.04
C HIS A 253 0.49 10.59 15.78
N GLY A 254 -0.39 11.26 15.07
CA GLY A 254 -1.70 10.73 14.76
C GLY A 254 -2.52 11.67 13.90
N SER A 255 -3.70 11.23 13.52
CA SER A 255 -4.67 12.01 12.77
C SER A 255 -6.09 11.75 13.26
N LEU A 256 -6.93 12.75 13.12
CA LEU A 256 -8.38 12.64 13.25
C LEU A 256 -8.98 13.09 11.92
N TYR A 257 -9.94 12.34 11.42
CA TYR A 257 -10.54 12.67 10.13
C TYR A 257 -12.02 12.30 10.08
N GLU A 258 -12.74 13.08 9.28
CA GLU A 258 -14.12 12.79 8.89
C GLU A 258 -14.33 13.18 7.42
N TYR A 259 -14.95 12.29 6.67
CA TYR A 259 -15.33 12.51 5.28
C TYR A 259 -16.84 12.34 5.16
N LEU A 260 -17.51 13.43 4.89
CA LEU A 260 -18.95 13.47 4.68
C LEU A 260 -19.27 13.57 3.19
N ARG A 261 -20.13 12.69 2.71
CA ARG A 261 -20.74 12.79 1.39
C ARG A 261 -22.26 12.64 1.53
N ASN A 262 -23.00 13.56 0.96
CA ASN A 262 -24.45 13.50 0.98
C ASN A 262 -25.07 13.89 -0.38
N THR A 263 -26.38 13.69 -0.51
CA THR A 263 -27.14 14.01 -1.73
C THR A 263 -26.92 15.45 -2.19
N ALA A 264 -26.83 16.42 -1.28
CA ALA A 264 -26.67 17.85 -1.63
C ALA A 264 -25.28 18.17 -2.26
N THR A 265 -24.28 17.34 -1.98
CA THR A 265 -22.92 17.49 -2.52
C THR A 265 -22.61 16.51 -3.65
N SER A 266 -23.58 15.72 -4.08
CA SER A 266 -23.44 14.70 -5.13
C SER A 266 -24.27 15.07 -6.35
N ALA A 267 -23.73 14.84 -7.54
CA ALA A 267 -24.47 14.95 -8.78
C ALA A 267 -25.25 13.64 -9.03
N ASN A 268 -26.34 13.74 -9.80
CA ASN A 268 -27.01 12.56 -10.31
C ASN A 268 -26.17 11.89 -11.41
N ASP A 269 -26.33 10.58 -11.60
CA ASP A 269 -25.74 9.87 -12.73
C ASP A 269 -26.19 10.50 -14.05
N TYR A 270 -25.28 10.59 -15.01
CA TYR A 270 -25.57 11.26 -16.29
C TYR A 270 -26.73 10.60 -17.05
N PHE A 271 -26.74 9.28 -17.12
CA PHE A 271 -27.78 8.55 -17.88
C PHE A 271 -29.12 8.56 -17.17
N VAL A 272 -29.12 8.47 -15.83
CA VAL A 272 -30.32 8.61 -15.03
C VAL A 272 -30.90 10.00 -15.21
N LYS A 273 -30.10 11.05 -15.05
CA LYS A 273 -30.48 12.43 -15.28
C LYS A 273 -31.06 12.65 -16.69
N LYS A 274 -30.40 12.08 -17.72
CA LYS A 274 -30.86 12.20 -19.10
C LYS A 274 -32.22 11.56 -19.27
N SER A 275 -32.41 10.33 -18.77
CA SER A 275 -33.70 9.61 -18.84
C SER A 275 -34.81 10.34 -18.08
N GLU A 276 -34.54 10.88 -16.90
CA GLU A 276 -35.48 11.66 -16.12
C GLU A 276 -35.98 12.90 -16.89
N LEU A 277 -35.04 13.65 -17.48
CA LEU A 277 -35.37 14.85 -18.26
C LEU A 277 -36.12 14.52 -19.55
N GLU A 278 -35.77 13.46 -20.26
CA GLU A 278 -36.48 13.00 -21.47
C GLU A 278 -37.90 12.55 -21.17
N THR A 279 -38.15 12.01 -19.98
CA THR A 279 -39.48 11.59 -19.53
C THR A 279 -40.28 12.67 -18.78
N GLY A 280 -39.73 13.89 -18.69
CA GLY A 280 -40.33 15.01 -17.97
C GLY A 280 -40.31 14.88 -16.46
N GLN A 281 -39.50 13.98 -15.93
CA GLN A 281 -39.32 13.82 -14.50
C GLN A 281 -38.26 14.81 -13.94
N PRO A 282 -38.37 15.25 -12.69
CA PRO A 282 -37.40 16.10 -12.08
C PRO A 282 -36.06 15.37 -11.90
N ASN A 283 -34.95 16.06 -12.17
CA ASN A 283 -33.59 15.55 -11.90
C ASN A 283 -33.35 15.51 -10.39
N VAL A 284 -33.55 14.37 -9.76
CA VAL A 284 -33.41 14.17 -8.31
C VAL A 284 -32.32 13.11 -8.06
N PRO A 285 -31.15 13.50 -7.56
CA PRO A 285 -30.13 12.52 -7.19
C PRO A 285 -30.67 11.55 -6.14
N PRO A 286 -30.31 10.25 -6.21
CA PRO A 286 -30.70 9.27 -5.20
C PRO A 286 -30.15 9.70 -3.83
N LYS A 287 -30.89 9.37 -2.78
CA LYS A 287 -30.51 9.71 -1.43
C LYS A 287 -29.21 9.02 -1.06
N LEU A 288 -28.23 9.81 -0.65
CA LEU A 288 -26.93 9.36 -0.18
C LEU A 288 -26.58 10.11 1.10
N ASN A 289 -26.21 9.39 2.13
CA ASN A 289 -25.55 9.93 3.31
C ASN A 289 -24.45 8.95 3.74
N ARG A 290 -23.19 9.33 3.48
CA ARG A 290 -22.01 8.54 3.79
C ARG A 290 -21.12 9.32 4.74
N ASN A 291 -20.80 8.72 5.88
CA ASN A 291 -19.86 9.24 6.86
C ASN A 291 -18.74 8.23 7.04
N ILE A 292 -17.51 8.66 6.85
CA ILE A 292 -16.29 7.90 7.12
C ILE A 292 -15.50 8.71 8.13
N PHE A 293 -15.33 8.19 9.32
CA PHE A 293 -14.65 8.88 10.42
C PHE A 293 -13.63 7.97 11.05
N GLY A 294 -12.53 8.54 11.50
CA GLY A 294 -11.48 7.72 12.08
C GLY A 294 -10.44 8.51 12.84
N ALA A 295 -9.60 7.74 13.50
CA ALA A 295 -8.45 8.25 14.24
C ALA A 295 -7.28 7.30 14.12
N SER A 296 -6.09 7.84 13.99
CA SER A 296 -4.85 7.09 14.14
C SER A 296 -3.98 7.67 15.24
N LEU A 297 -3.24 6.81 15.92
CA LEU A 297 -2.29 7.19 16.95
C LEU A 297 -1.09 6.26 16.92
N GLY A 298 0.10 6.82 16.87
CA GLY A 298 1.36 6.10 16.98
C GLY A 298 2.31 6.79 17.94
N GLY A 299 3.22 6.02 18.52
CA GLY A 299 4.22 6.56 19.43
C GLY A 299 5.03 5.49 20.15
N PRO A 300 5.91 5.89 21.09
CA PRO A 300 6.70 4.97 21.86
C PRO A 300 5.95 4.47 23.10
N ILE A 301 5.97 3.15 23.33
CA ILE A 301 5.74 2.57 24.66
C ILE A 301 7.03 2.69 25.46
N LEU A 302 8.14 2.34 24.83
CA LEU A 302 9.49 2.50 25.37
C LEU A 302 10.39 3.11 24.30
N LYS A 303 10.94 4.30 24.56
CA LYS A 303 11.76 5.02 23.57
C LYS A 303 12.90 4.15 23.05
N ASN A 304 13.14 4.20 21.74
CA ASN A 304 14.15 3.45 21.00
C ASN A 304 14.00 1.92 21.03
N ARG A 305 12.89 1.37 21.59
CA ARG A 305 12.76 -0.10 21.74
C ARG A 305 11.38 -0.63 21.34
N ILE A 306 10.32 -0.05 21.90
CA ILE A 306 8.95 -0.57 21.73
C ILE A 306 8.06 0.56 21.30
N PHE A 307 7.41 0.38 20.17
CA PHE A 307 6.51 1.33 19.57
C PHE A 307 5.13 0.71 19.42
N PHE A 308 4.12 1.54 19.29
CA PHE A 308 2.78 1.12 18.92
C PHE A 308 2.24 2.02 17.82
N PHE A 309 1.35 1.47 17.01
CA PHE A 309 0.50 2.20 16.10
C PHE A 309 -0.89 1.55 16.12
N THR A 310 -1.91 2.39 16.14
CA THR A 310 -3.31 1.95 16.06
C THR A 310 -4.06 2.88 15.14
N ASN A 311 -5.02 2.30 14.41
CA ASN A 311 -5.95 3.04 13.58
C ASN A 311 -7.35 2.45 13.72
N TYR A 312 -8.33 3.33 13.77
CA TYR A 312 -9.75 2.99 13.77
C TYR A 312 -10.45 3.80 12.69
N GLU A 313 -11.22 3.13 11.83
CA GLU A 313 -12.08 3.78 10.85
C GLU A 313 -13.50 3.21 10.96
N GLY A 314 -14.47 4.09 11.06
CA GLY A 314 -15.89 3.77 11.05
C GLY A 314 -16.52 4.21 9.74
N TYR A 315 -17.28 3.31 9.11
CA TYR A 315 -18.02 3.57 7.86
C TYR A 315 -19.52 3.44 8.11
N ARG A 316 -20.26 4.50 7.76
CA ARG A 316 -21.72 4.50 7.86
C ARG A 316 -22.32 5.08 6.59
N GLN A 317 -23.09 4.25 5.88
CA GLN A 317 -23.75 4.67 4.65
C GLN A 317 -25.25 4.36 4.71
N ARG A 318 -26.04 5.32 4.22
CA ARG A 318 -27.44 5.18 3.91
C ARG A 318 -27.64 5.69 2.51
N GLU A 319 -28.06 4.80 1.63
CA GLU A 319 -28.28 5.12 0.22
C GLU A 319 -29.58 4.52 -0.28
N GLU A 320 -30.12 5.15 -1.31
CA GLU A 320 -31.19 4.61 -2.13
C GLU A 320 -30.59 4.13 -3.44
N SER A 321 -30.94 2.92 -3.85
CA SER A 321 -30.58 2.38 -5.16
C SER A 321 -31.83 2.04 -5.95
N SER A 322 -31.83 2.37 -7.23
CA SER A 322 -32.86 1.93 -8.14
C SER A 322 -32.68 0.45 -8.48
N VAL A 323 -33.66 -0.36 -8.18
CA VAL A 323 -33.63 -1.79 -8.48
C VAL A 323 -34.69 -2.09 -9.52
N LEU A 324 -34.27 -2.49 -10.72
CA LEU A 324 -35.18 -2.98 -11.74
C LEU A 324 -35.64 -4.39 -11.35
N ARG A 325 -36.97 -4.56 -11.27
CA ARG A 325 -37.56 -5.85 -10.98
C ARG A 325 -38.61 -6.16 -12.01
N ILE A 326 -38.64 -7.38 -12.47
CA ILE A 326 -39.75 -7.91 -13.28
C ILE A 326 -40.85 -8.29 -12.29
N VAL A 327 -41.98 -7.65 -12.41
CA VAL A 327 -43.17 -7.93 -11.61
C VAL A 327 -44.30 -8.45 -12.50
N PRO A 328 -45.20 -9.30 -11.99
CA PRO A 328 -46.38 -9.71 -12.73
C PRO A 328 -47.15 -8.49 -13.18
N SER A 329 -47.61 -8.47 -14.45
CA SER A 329 -48.55 -7.46 -14.95
C SER A 329 -49.88 -7.53 -14.18
N ASP A 330 -50.63 -6.46 -14.21
CA ASP A 330 -51.94 -6.46 -13.53
C ASP A 330 -52.87 -7.57 -14.08
N THR A 331 -52.85 -7.81 -15.40
CA THR A 331 -53.54 -8.92 -16.03
C THR A 331 -53.12 -10.29 -15.49
N LEU A 332 -51.78 -10.48 -15.27
CA LEU A 332 -51.27 -11.75 -14.70
C LEU A 332 -51.70 -11.90 -13.23
N ARG A 333 -51.80 -10.80 -12.48
CA ARG A 333 -52.33 -10.81 -11.10
C ARG A 333 -53.78 -11.20 -11.04
N ASP A 334 -54.55 -10.85 -12.09
CA ASP A 334 -55.95 -11.24 -12.26
C ASP A 334 -56.11 -12.64 -12.87
N GLY A 335 -55.02 -13.38 -13.03
CA GLY A 335 -55.04 -14.74 -13.60
C GLY A 335 -55.06 -14.80 -15.12
N ILE A 336 -54.90 -13.67 -15.81
CA ILE A 336 -54.93 -13.59 -17.28
C ILE A 336 -53.49 -13.56 -17.81
N ILE A 337 -53.10 -14.60 -18.54
CA ILE A 337 -51.80 -14.69 -19.18
C ILE A 337 -51.86 -13.98 -20.54
N MET A 338 -51.08 -12.89 -20.67
CA MET A 338 -50.92 -12.18 -21.94
C MET A 338 -49.63 -12.70 -22.63
N TYR A 339 -49.71 -13.02 -23.91
CA TYR A 339 -48.57 -13.38 -24.74
C TYR A 339 -48.57 -12.55 -26.00
N GLN A 340 -47.38 -12.26 -26.50
CA GLN A 340 -47.24 -11.53 -27.73
C GLN A 340 -47.30 -12.52 -28.90
N CYS A 341 -48.30 -12.36 -29.77
CA CYS A 341 -48.35 -13.14 -31.00
C CYS A 341 -47.25 -12.66 -31.96
N ASN A 342 -46.43 -13.60 -32.46
CA ASN A 342 -45.45 -13.28 -33.51
C ASN A 342 -46.08 -13.13 -34.92
N ASP A 343 -47.34 -13.36 -35.04
CA ASP A 343 -48.08 -13.20 -36.29
C ASP A 343 -48.85 -11.86 -36.27
N PRO A 344 -48.48 -10.89 -37.15
CA PRO A 344 -49.10 -9.60 -37.22
C PRO A 344 -50.57 -9.65 -37.76
N SER A 345 -51.05 -10.82 -38.16
CA SER A 345 -52.42 -11.02 -38.67
C SER A 345 -53.41 -11.60 -37.65
N GLN A 346 -53.00 -11.85 -36.41
CA GLN A 346 -53.87 -12.31 -35.33
C GLN A 346 -53.97 -11.35 -34.15
#